data_5e2d0410ecd3a8d6c2765b90b9494a57
#
_entry.id   5e2d0410ecd3a8d6c2765b90b9494a57
#
_cell.length_a   1.000
_cell.length_b   1.000
_cell.length_c   1.000
_cell.angle_alpha   90.00
_cell.angle_beta   90.00
_cell.angle_gamma   90.00
#
_symmetry.space_group_name_H-M   'P 1'
#
loop_
_entity.id
_entity.type
_entity.pdbx_description
1 polymer ?
#
loop_
_entity_poly.entity_id
_entity_poly.type
_entity_poly.pdbx_seq_one_letter_code
_entity_poly.pdbx_strand_id
1 'polypeptide(L)'
;MGRLVLKFGGTSVADIERIRNVARHVAREVAAGHEVAVVVSAMSGTTDQLVGWVNQAAASGGANRVSADMKEHDAVVASGEQVTAGLLAIVLQSMGLKARSWAGWQVPMLTSDSHGAARILDVDCSAMIAAMADGQVAVMAGFQGTLDKFKHYFDCFECLFLGVPVGFNNGFNDTCFGEGVGFRHLEVSFHVGDFKLSVRD
;
A
#
# COMPACT_ATOMS: atom_id res chain seq x y z
N MET A 1 -17.63 14.81 9.29
CA MET A 1 -16.21 14.47 9.24
C MET A 1 -16.07 12.97 9.42
N GLY A 2 -15.30 12.31 8.59
CA GLY A 2 -15.05 10.86 8.68
C GLY A 2 -13.60 10.59 8.27
N ARG A 3 -13.08 9.41 8.63
CA ARG A 3 -11.80 8.91 8.12
C ARG A 3 -12.04 8.16 6.84
N LEU A 4 -11.23 8.44 5.82
CA LEU A 4 -11.28 7.77 4.54
C LEU A 4 -9.94 7.07 4.28
N VAL A 5 -10.00 5.85 3.76
CA VAL A 5 -8.85 5.18 3.17
C VAL A 5 -9.10 5.06 1.68
N LEU A 6 -8.23 5.66 0.88
CA LEU A 6 -8.27 5.64 -0.58
C LEU A 6 -7.17 4.72 -1.11
N LYS A 7 -7.49 3.79 -2.01
CA LYS A 7 -6.49 2.91 -2.61
C LYS A 7 -6.37 3.20 -4.10
N PHE A 8 -5.14 3.41 -4.57
CA PHE A 8 -4.83 3.63 -5.98
C PHE A 8 -3.88 2.54 -6.50
N GLY A 9 -4.34 1.79 -7.51
CA GLY A 9 -3.55 0.77 -8.19
C GLY A 9 -2.51 1.35 -9.14
N GLY A 10 -1.59 0.51 -9.63
CA GLY A 10 -0.44 0.91 -10.46
C GLY A 10 -0.82 1.71 -11.71
N THR A 11 -1.95 1.42 -12.33
CA THR A 11 -2.43 2.20 -13.49
C THR A 11 -2.86 3.62 -13.13
N SER A 12 -3.36 3.84 -11.91
CA SER A 12 -3.74 5.18 -11.41
C SER A 12 -2.53 6.02 -11.01
N VAL A 13 -1.39 5.40 -10.76
CA VAL A 13 -0.12 6.04 -10.36
C VAL A 13 1.00 5.74 -11.35
N ALA A 14 0.68 5.44 -12.61
CA ALA A 14 1.62 4.96 -13.61
C ALA A 14 2.75 5.95 -13.95
N ASP A 15 2.48 7.23 -13.80
CA ASP A 15 3.40 8.33 -14.07
C ASP A 15 3.13 9.52 -13.15
N ILE A 16 3.99 10.54 -13.22
CA ILE A 16 3.89 11.73 -12.37
C ILE A 16 2.59 12.51 -12.62
N GLU A 17 2.09 12.56 -13.85
CA GLU A 17 0.84 13.27 -14.14
C GLU A 17 -0.37 12.56 -13.52
N ARG A 18 -0.37 11.22 -13.54
CA ARG A 18 -1.38 10.41 -12.86
C ARG A 18 -1.28 10.57 -11.33
N ILE A 19 -0.08 10.61 -10.77
CA ILE A 19 0.14 10.89 -9.34
C ILE A 19 -0.42 12.28 -8.98
N ARG A 20 -0.23 13.31 -9.83
CA ARG A 20 -0.85 14.62 -9.65
C ARG A 20 -2.37 14.56 -9.70
N ASN A 21 -2.94 13.72 -10.56
CA ASN A 21 -4.37 13.50 -10.60
C ASN A 21 -4.89 12.87 -9.31
N VAL A 22 -4.23 11.82 -8.81
CA VAL A 22 -4.52 11.22 -7.50
C VAL A 22 -4.45 12.28 -6.39
N ALA A 23 -3.41 13.11 -6.38
CA ALA A 23 -3.28 14.17 -5.37
C ALA A 23 -4.45 15.17 -5.42
N ARG A 24 -4.98 15.50 -6.60
CA ARG A 24 -6.18 16.36 -6.75
C ARG A 24 -7.44 15.68 -6.15
N HIS A 25 -7.57 14.35 -6.29
CA HIS A 25 -8.66 13.61 -5.65
C HIS A 25 -8.54 13.65 -4.13
N VAL A 26 -7.35 13.37 -3.60
CA VAL A 26 -7.07 13.44 -2.16
C VAL A 26 -7.34 14.83 -1.60
N ALA A 27 -6.90 15.88 -2.29
CA ALA A 27 -7.11 17.26 -1.87
C ALA A 27 -8.61 17.62 -1.77
N ARG A 28 -9.46 17.10 -2.64
CA ARG A 28 -10.91 17.30 -2.55
C ARG A 28 -11.52 16.68 -1.30
N GLU A 29 -11.09 15.47 -0.94
CA GLU A 29 -11.58 14.80 0.27
C GLU A 29 -11.10 15.52 1.55
N VAL A 30 -9.86 16.00 1.56
CA VAL A 30 -9.35 16.84 2.65
C VAL A 30 -10.12 18.14 2.76
N ALA A 31 -10.41 18.82 1.62
CA ALA A 31 -11.20 20.04 1.60
C ALA A 31 -12.67 19.81 2.04
N ALA A 32 -13.20 18.60 1.86
CA ALA A 32 -14.51 18.20 2.39
C ALA A 32 -14.49 17.92 3.91
N GLY A 33 -13.33 18.04 4.56
CA GLY A 33 -13.17 17.87 6.00
C GLY A 33 -12.95 16.43 6.45
N HIS A 34 -12.50 15.55 5.56
CA HIS A 34 -12.14 14.17 5.92
C HIS A 34 -10.68 14.06 6.37
N GLU A 35 -10.41 13.18 7.33
CA GLU A 35 -9.08 12.64 7.60
C GLU A 35 -8.78 11.58 6.53
N VAL A 36 -7.69 11.72 5.78
CA VAL A 36 -7.44 10.86 4.61
C VAL A 36 -6.15 10.06 4.77
N ALA A 37 -6.27 8.74 4.65
CA ALA A 37 -5.17 7.83 4.38
C ALA A 37 -5.23 7.37 2.91
N VAL A 38 -4.08 7.23 2.28
CA VAL A 38 -3.96 6.78 0.89
C VAL A 38 -3.04 5.58 0.83
N VAL A 39 -3.46 4.50 0.20
CA VAL A 39 -2.61 3.34 -0.09
C VAL A 39 -2.30 3.34 -1.59
N VAL A 40 -1.03 3.26 -1.93
CA VAL A 40 -0.58 3.25 -3.33
C VAL A 40 0.17 1.96 -3.68
N SER A 41 -0.02 1.51 -4.91
CA SER A 41 0.81 0.48 -5.54
C SER A 41 2.05 1.09 -6.17
N ALA A 42 3.00 0.26 -6.58
CA ALA A 42 4.09 0.67 -7.46
C ALA A 42 3.55 1.28 -8.77
N MET A 43 4.32 2.15 -9.39
CA MET A 43 4.02 2.69 -10.72
C MET A 43 3.92 1.55 -11.73
N SER A 44 3.07 1.70 -12.74
CA SER A 44 2.82 0.64 -13.74
C SER A 44 4.12 0.12 -14.36
N GLY A 45 4.29 -1.20 -14.37
CA GLY A 45 5.48 -1.88 -14.89
C GLY A 45 6.68 -1.91 -13.93
N THR A 46 6.68 -1.14 -12.85
CA THR A 46 7.82 -1.12 -11.90
C THR A 46 7.99 -2.45 -11.19
N THR A 47 6.90 -3.08 -10.76
CA THR A 47 6.96 -4.41 -10.11
C THR A 47 7.59 -5.45 -11.04
N ASP A 48 7.16 -5.50 -12.31
CA ASP A 48 7.72 -6.43 -13.31
C ASP A 48 9.21 -6.17 -13.54
N GLN A 49 9.62 -4.89 -13.57
CA GLN A 49 11.03 -4.51 -13.70
C GLN A 49 11.84 -4.98 -12.50
N LEU A 50 11.37 -4.76 -11.26
CA LEU A 50 12.04 -5.18 -10.04
C LEU A 50 12.17 -6.72 -9.98
N VAL A 51 11.10 -7.45 -10.27
CA VAL A 51 11.11 -8.91 -10.38
C VAL A 51 12.11 -9.36 -11.46
N GLY A 52 12.15 -8.67 -12.59
CA GLY A 52 13.12 -8.92 -13.66
C GLY A 52 14.57 -8.77 -13.17
N TRP A 53 14.86 -7.73 -12.38
CA TRP A 53 16.19 -7.52 -11.81
C TRP A 53 16.57 -8.59 -10.78
N VAL A 54 15.65 -9.00 -9.91
CA VAL A 54 15.88 -10.10 -8.97
C VAL A 54 16.24 -11.39 -9.72
N ASN A 55 15.47 -11.72 -10.76
CA ASN A 55 15.72 -12.91 -11.58
C ASN A 55 17.07 -12.86 -12.28
N GLN A 56 17.48 -11.70 -12.81
CA GLN A 56 18.77 -11.51 -13.45
C GLN A 56 19.93 -11.63 -12.44
N ALA A 57 19.78 -11.03 -11.25
CA ALA A 57 20.76 -11.13 -10.19
C ALA A 57 20.94 -12.58 -9.71
N ALA A 58 19.84 -13.31 -9.50
CA ALA A 58 19.87 -14.70 -9.11
C ALA A 58 20.47 -15.63 -10.19
N ALA A 59 20.34 -15.28 -11.47
CA ALA A 59 20.88 -16.07 -12.59
C ALA A 59 22.40 -15.99 -12.71
N SER A 60 23.06 -15.02 -12.08
CA SER A 60 24.51 -14.78 -12.20
C SER A 60 25.37 -15.84 -11.50
N GLY A 61 24.80 -16.74 -10.71
CA GLY A 61 25.48 -17.74 -9.88
C GLY A 61 25.99 -18.99 -10.61
N GLY A 62 25.86 -19.12 -11.94
CA GLY A 62 26.35 -20.28 -12.70
C GLY A 62 25.72 -21.60 -12.28
N ALA A 63 26.55 -22.69 -12.21
CA ALA A 63 26.08 -24.05 -11.86
C ALA A 63 25.60 -24.19 -10.39
N ASN A 64 25.97 -23.27 -9.50
CA ASN A 64 25.55 -23.22 -8.09
C ASN A 64 24.35 -22.27 -7.89
N ARG A 65 23.32 -22.38 -8.70
CA ARG A 65 22.09 -21.59 -8.53
C ARG A 65 21.48 -21.81 -7.14
N VAL A 66 21.67 -20.84 -6.27
CA VAL A 66 20.82 -20.70 -5.09
C VAL A 66 19.60 -19.90 -5.55
N SER A 67 18.40 -20.40 -5.33
CA SER A 67 17.20 -19.58 -5.57
C SER A 67 17.30 -18.33 -4.69
N ALA A 68 16.91 -17.17 -5.21
CA ALA A 68 16.85 -15.95 -4.40
C ALA A 68 16.06 -16.23 -3.12
N ASP A 69 16.59 -15.81 -1.97
CA ASP A 69 15.84 -15.84 -0.73
C ASP A 69 14.59 -14.96 -0.93
N MET A 70 13.42 -15.49 -0.61
CA MET A 70 12.16 -14.76 -0.76
C MET A 70 12.15 -13.47 0.07
N LYS A 71 12.92 -13.38 1.15
CA LYS A 71 13.09 -12.14 1.94
C LYS A 71 13.75 -11.05 1.12
N GLU A 72 14.85 -11.37 0.44
CA GLU A 72 15.55 -10.40 -0.41
C GLU A 72 14.73 -10.05 -1.66
N HIS A 73 14.01 -11.03 -2.20
CA HIS A 73 13.03 -10.78 -3.27
C HIS A 73 11.99 -9.75 -2.82
N ASP A 74 11.35 -9.98 -1.69
CA ASP A 74 10.30 -9.13 -1.14
C ASP A 74 10.85 -7.72 -0.83
N ALA A 75 12.05 -7.62 -0.26
CA ALA A 75 12.69 -6.34 0.02
C ALA A 75 12.91 -5.50 -1.24
N VAL A 76 13.35 -6.12 -2.34
CA VAL A 76 13.52 -5.42 -3.62
C VAL A 76 12.16 -5.00 -4.19
N VAL A 77 11.20 -5.91 -4.25
CA VAL A 77 9.91 -5.65 -4.90
C VAL A 77 9.11 -4.60 -4.14
N ALA A 78 9.11 -4.64 -2.80
CA ALA A 78 8.42 -3.67 -1.94
C ALA A 78 8.92 -2.22 -2.10
N SER A 79 10.12 -2.01 -2.64
CA SER A 79 10.67 -0.67 -2.86
C SER A 79 9.88 0.16 -3.87
N GLY A 80 9.18 -0.49 -4.80
CA GLY A 80 8.39 0.18 -5.83
C GLY A 80 7.25 1.01 -5.25
N GLU A 81 6.54 0.49 -4.26
CA GLU A 81 5.47 1.20 -3.57
C GLU A 81 5.99 2.34 -2.70
N GLN A 82 7.16 2.16 -2.11
CA GLN A 82 7.81 3.20 -1.30
C GLN A 82 8.14 4.44 -2.14
N VAL A 83 8.65 4.23 -3.36
CA VAL A 83 8.90 5.30 -4.32
C VAL A 83 7.60 6.05 -4.63
N THR A 84 6.55 5.33 -4.97
CA THR A 84 5.24 5.92 -5.31
C THR A 84 4.65 6.70 -4.14
N ALA A 85 4.71 6.15 -2.92
CA ALA A 85 4.22 6.81 -1.72
C ALA A 85 4.99 8.11 -1.43
N GLY A 86 6.31 8.10 -1.58
CA GLY A 86 7.15 9.29 -1.45
C GLY A 86 6.79 10.37 -2.48
N LEU A 87 6.64 9.99 -3.75
CA LEU A 87 6.27 10.90 -4.84
C LEU A 87 4.90 11.54 -4.62
N LEU A 88 3.89 10.75 -4.22
CA LEU A 88 2.56 11.28 -3.92
C LEU A 88 2.60 12.24 -2.73
N ALA A 89 3.33 11.92 -1.67
CA ALA A 89 3.49 12.81 -0.52
C ALA A 89 4.13 14.15 -0.93
N ILE A 90 5.16 14.14 -1.79
CA ILE A 90 5.79 15.34 -2.33
C ILE A 90 4.80 16.19 -3.14
N VAL A 91 3.98 15.54 -4.00
CA VAL A 91 2.97 16.27 -4.79
C VAL A 91 1.92 16.89 -3.88
N LEU A 92 1.42 16.18 -2.86
CA LEU A 92 0.48 16.74 -1.88
C LEU A 92 1.09 17.93 -1.12
N GLN A 93 2.34 17.83 -0.69
CA GLN A 93 3.07 18.93 -0.04
C GLN A 93 3.20 20.14 -0.97
N SER A 94 3.49 19.93 -2.25
CA SER A 94 3.56 21.02 -3.26
C SER A 94 2.22 21.72 -3.47
N MET A 95 1.10 21.07 -3.12
CA MET A 95 -0.25 21.64 -3.13
C MET A 95 -0.62 22.34 -1.80
N GLY A 96 0.32 22.43 -0.84
CA GLY A 96 0.11 23.06 0.46
C GLY A 96 -0.53 22.17 1.52
N LEU A 97 -0.66 20.88 1.28
CA LEU A 97 -1.21 19.93 2.26
C LEU A 97 -0.09 19.37 3.15
N LYS A 98 -0.38 19.19 4.43
CA LYS A 98 0.48 18.35 5.27
C LYS A 98 0.35 16.91 4.78
N ALA A 99 1.41 16.29 4.32
CA ALA A 99 1.41 14.90 3.86
C ALA A 99 2.71 14.20 4.23
N ARG A 100 2.64 12.90 4.48
CA ARG A 100 3.81 12.07 4.79
C ARG A 100 3.63 10.67 4.22
N SER A 101 4.71 10.11 3.66
CA SER A 101 4.78 8.70 3.33
C SER A 101 5.03 7.85 4.58
N TRP A 102 4.34 6.71 4.65
CA TRP A 102 4.43 5.73 5.72
C TRP A 102 4.83 4.39 5.14
N ALA A 103 5.96 3.87 5.56
CA ALA A 103 6.38 2.51 5.25
C ALA A 103 5.77 1.50 6.23
N GLY A 104 5.72 0.22 5.86
CA GLY A 104 5.09 -0.83 6.67
C GLY A 104 5.63 -0.98 8.09
N TRP A 105 6.92 -0.68 8.29
CA TRP A 105 7.52 -0.69 9.63
C TRP A 105 7.14 0.52 10.50
N GLN A 106 6.69 1.62 9.91
CA GLN A 106 6.21 2.81 10.64
C GLN A 106 4.72 2.67 11.03
N VAL A 107 4.00 1.81 10.35
CA VAL A 107 2.65 1.36 10.69
C VAL A 107 2.74 -0.16 10.84
N PRO A 108 3.13 -0.68 12.02
CA PRO A 108 3.45 -2.09 12.19
C PRO A 108 2.32 -2.99 11.69
N MET A 109 2.53 -3.55 10.50
CA MET A 109 1.62 -4.49 9.85
C MET A 109 2.16 -5.89 10.07
N LEU A 110 1.73 -6.51 11.18
CA LEU A 110 2.19 -7.84 11.54
C LEU A 110 1.65 -8.86 10.56
N THR A 111 2.55 -9.67 10.00
CA THR A 111 2.20 -10.75 9.06
C THR A 111 2.64 -12.12 9.57
N SER A 112 2.12 -13.19 8.92
CA SER A 112 2.67 -14.54 9.06
C SER A 112 4.06 -14.59 8.42
N ASP A 113 4.83 -15.63 8.76
CA ASP A 113 6.20 -15.90 8.29
C ASP A 113 6.27 -16.52 6.87
N SER A 114 5.15 -16.58 6.17
CA SER A 114 5.06 -17.17 4.84
C SER A 114 5.46 -16.16 3.76
N HIS A 115 6.75 -15.95 3.53
CA HIS A 115 7.25 -15.08 2.45
C HIS A 115 6.61 -15.43 1.10
N GLY A 116 6.28 -14.41 0.30
CA GLY A 116 5.58 -14.57 -0.96
C GLY A 116 4.08 -14.91 -0.83
N ALA A 117 3.58 -15.20 0.37
CA ALA A 117 2.17 -15.53 0.65
C ALA A 117 1.78 -15.17 2.11
N ALA A 118 2.39 -14.13 2.67
CA ALA A 118 2.16 -13.69 4.03
C ALA A 118 0.71 -13.19 4.23
N ARG A 119 0.14 -13.45 5.38
CA ARG A 119 -1.19 -12.97 5.77
C ARG A 119 -1.05 -11.92 6.87
N ILE A 120 -1.80 -10.83 6.77
CA ILE A 120 -1.88 -9.82 7.82
C ILE A 120 -2.55 -10.42 9.05
N LEU A 121 -1.88 -10.32 10.20
CA LEU A 121 -2.36 -10.80 11.49
C LEU A 121 -2.85 -9.65 12.37
N ASP A 122 -2.18 -8.49 12.31
CA ASP A 122 -2.52 -7.30 13.09
C ASP A 122 -1.94 -6.05 12.41
N VAL A 123 -2.56 -4.88 12.65
CA VAL A 123 -2.07 -3.58 12.14
C VAL A 123 -2.17 -2.54 13.25
N ASP A 124 -1.05 -1.96 13.66
CA ASP A 124 -1.04 -0.85 14.61
C ASP A 124 -1.00 0.50 13.87
N CYS A 125 -2.16 1.10 13.69
CA CYS A 125 -2.33 2.40 13.04
C CYS A 125 -2.27 3.59 14.00
N SER A 126 -2.01 3.41 15.29
CA SER A 126 -2.16 4.46 16.31
C SER A 126 -1.35 5.72 16.00
N ALA A 127 -0.08 5.59 15.60
CA ALA A 127 0.77 6.73 15.25
C ALA A 127 0.28 7.46 13.98
N MET A 128 -0.18 6.70 12.98
CA MET A 128 -0.73 7.25 11.74
C MET A 128 -2.05 7.98 12.00
N ILE A 129 -2.93 7.40 12.81
CA ILE A 129 -4.20 8.02 13.22
C ILE A 129 -3.97 9.34 13.94
N ALA A 130 -3.01 9.38 14.88
CA ALA A 130 -2.66 10.60 15.57
C ALA A 130 -2.16 11.70 14.62
N ALA A 131 -1.35 11.34 13.63
CA ALA A 131 -0.88 12.27 12.61
C ALA A 131 -2.02 12.77 11.70
N MET A 132 -2.97 11.90 11.35
CA MET A 132 -4.16 12.28 10.56
C MET A 132 -5.07 13.24 11.34
N ALA A 133 -5.24 13.03 12.65
CA ALA A 133 -5.99 13.94 13.51
C ALA A 133 -5.34 15.34 13.61
N ASP A 134 -4.01 15.44 13.41
CA ASP A 134 -3.27 16.72 13.26
C ASP A 134 -3.31 17.29 11.83
N GLY A 135 -4.20 16.78 11.00
CA GLY A 135 -4.43 17.24 9.62
C GLY A 135 -3.40 16.75 8.60
N GLN A 136 -2.65 15.70 8.89
CA GLN A 136 -1.71 15.10 7.95
C GLN A 136 -2.41 14.06 7.05
N VAL A 137 -2.22 14.14 5.76
CA VAL A 137 -2.55 13.05 4.84
C VAL A 137 -1.50 11.95 5.00
N ALA A 138 -1.93 10.76 5.35
CA ALA A 138 -1.07 9.59 5.46
C ALA A 138 -1.00 8.87 4.11
N VAL A 139 0.18 8.76 3.50
CA VAL A 139 0.39 8.03 2.25
C VAL A 139 1.15 6.74 2.55
N MET A 140 0.46 5.61 2.50
CA MET A 140 1.03 4.30 2.76
C MET A 140 1.53 3.64 1.48
N ALA A 141 2.72 3.08 1.55
CA ALA A 141 3.14 2.10 0.57
C ALA A 141 2.29 0.83 0.72
N GLY A 142 1.73 0.31 -0.37
CA GLY A 142 1.21 -1.05 -0.42
C GLY A 142 2.35 -2.06 -0.32
N PHE A 143 2.02 -3.36 -0.35
CA PHE A 143 3.04 -4.40 -0.44
C PHE A 143 4.04 -4.38 0.73
N GLN A 144 3.56 -4.20 1.96
CA GLN A 144 4.38 -4.08 3.17
C GLN A 144 3.87 -5.04 4.26
N GLY A 145 4.80 -5.58 5.04
CA GLY A 145 4.51 -6.38 6.22
C GLY A 145 5.72 -6.48 7.14
N THR A 146 5.54 -6.95 8.35
CA THR A 146 6.60 -7.22 9.32
C THR A 146 6.28 -8.50 10.10
N LEU A 147 7.30 -9.32 10.40
CA LEU A 147 7.13 -10.53 11.22
C LEU A 147 7.02 -10.23 12.72
N ASP A 148 7.54 -9.09 13.17
CA ASP A 148 7.59 -8.72 14.58
C ASP A 148 7.39 -7.20 14.70
N LYS A 149 6.62 -6.76 15.68
CA LYS A 149 6.38 -5.34 15.99
C LYS A 149 7.68 -4.56 16.28
N PHE A 150 8.78 -5.26 16.57
CA PHE A 150 10.08 -4.69 16.95
C PHE A 150 11.23 -4.98 15.96
N LYS A 151 11.00 -5.77 14.92
CA LYS A 151 12.02 -6.11 13.91
C LYS A 151 11.72 -5.41 12.60
N HIS A 152 12.65 -4.57 12.16
CA HIS A 152 12.64 -3.90 10.88
C HIS A 152 13.02 -4.89 9.76
N TYR A 153 12.09 -5.75 9.36
CA TYR A 153 12.26 -6.55 8.16
C TYR A 153 11.16 -6.19 7.15
N PHE A 154 11.56 -6.06 5.91
CA PHE A 154 10.66 -5.92 4.79
C PHE A 154 10.06 -7.29 4.49
N ASP A 155 9.02 -7.66 5.21
CA ASP A 155 8.24 -8.83 4.87
C ASP A 155 6.95 -8.35 4.25
N CYS A 156 6.79 -8.69 3.02
CA CYS A 156 5.72 -8.26 2.14
C CYS A 156 4.72 -9.37 1.93
N PHE A 157 3.53 -9.18 1.56
CA PHE A 157 3.01 -9.57 0.26
C PHE A 157 1.49 -9.54 0.10
N GLU A 158 1.05 -9.50 -1.13
CA GLU A 158 -0.16 -9.93 -1.83
C GLU A 158 -1.57 -9.69 -1.20
N CYS A 159 -1.72 -9.55 0.11
CA CYS A 159 -3.03 -9.44 0.75
C CYS A 159 -3.82 -8.15 0.38
N LEU A 160 -3.18 -7.13 -0.16
CA LEU A 160 -3.86 -5.91 -0.63
C LEU A 160 -4.24 -5.97 -2.12
N PHE A 161 -3.84 -7.02 -2.84
CA PHE A 161 -4.01 -7.07 -4.30
C PHE A 161 -5.04 -8.06 -4.82
N LEU A 162 -5.38 -9.08 -4.06
CA LEU A 162 -6.24 -10.16 -4.54
C LEU A 162 -7.53 -10.26 -3.74
N GLY A 163 -8.29 -9.22 -3.46
CA GLY A 163 -9.68 -9.37 -3.00
C GLY A 163 -9.95 -10.56 -2.06
N VAL A 164 -8.94 -11.02 -1.33
CA VAL A 164 -9.09 -12.10 -0.36
C VAL A 164 -9.71 -11.48 0.88
N PRO A 165 -10.87 -11.95 1.35
CA PRO A 165 -11.47 -11.46 2.56
C PRO A 165 -10.47 -11.66 3.69
N VAL A 166 -9.97 -10.55 4.25
CA VAL A 166 -9.26 -10.59 5.52
C VAL A 166 -10.32 -10.92 6.55
N GLY A 167 -10.36 -12.17 6.96
CA GLY A 167 -11.26 -12.62 8.01
C GLY A 167 -10.84 -12.00 9.34
N PHE A 168 -11.24 -10.76 9.58
CA PHE A 168 -11.27 -10.22 10.93
C PHE A 168 -12.42 -10.88 11.67
N ASN A 169 -12.07 -11.74 12.61
CA ASN A 169 -13.04 -12.40 13.49
C ASN A 169 -13.51 -11.38 14.53
N ASN A 170 -14.28 -10.39 14.12
CA ASN A 170 -15.13 -9.52 14.93
C ASN A 170 -16.04 -8.68 14.01
N GLY A 171 -17.06 -9.29 13.45
CA GLY A 171 -18.29 -8.61 13.09
C GLY A 171 -18.27 -7.74 11.83
N PHE A 172 -17.53 -8.09 10.79
CA PHE A 172 -17.63 -7.44 9.47
C PHE A 172 -18.32 -8.37 8.47
N ASN A 173 -19.44 -7.91 7.91
CA ASN A 173 -20.08 -8.55 6.78
C ASN A 173 -19.29 -8.26 5.51
N ASP A 174 -18.86 -9.35 4.90
CA ASP A 174 -18.13 -9.39 3.64
C ASP A 174 -18.94 -8.94 2.45
N THR A 175 -18.30 -8.19 1.55
CA THR A 175 -18.45 -8.47 0.11
C THR A 175 -17.32 -7.81 -0.65
N CYS A 176 -16.27 -8.59 -0.95
CA CYS A 176 -15.34 -8.28 -2.02
C CYS A 176 -15.68 -9.21 -3.19
N PHE A 177 -16.21 -8.68 -4.27
CA PHE A 177 -16.31 -9.40 -5.53
C PHE A 177 -15.18 -9.00 -6.44
N GLY A 178 -14.39 -9.98 -6.88
CA GLY A 178 -13.46 -9.84 -7.96
C GLY A 178 -13.70 -10.93 -8.97
N GLU A 179 -14.09 -10.59 -10.19
CA GLU A 179 -13.69 -11.31 -11.40
C GLU A 179 -13.73 -10.35 -12.59
N GLY A 180 -12.58 -10.29 -13.25
CA GLY A 180 -12.24 -9.77 -14.53
C GLY A 180 -13.32 -9.09 -15.37
N VAL A 181 -13.12 -7.83 -15.64
CA VAL A 181 -13.26 -7.12 -16.92
C VAL A 181 -12.88 -5.64 -16.66
N GLY A 182 -11.93 -5.13 -17.43
CA GLY A 182 -11.71 -3.72 -17.76
C GLY A 182 -11.94 -2.69 -16.64
N PHE A 183 -11.03 -2.58 -15.66
CA PHE A 183 -11.16 -1.61 -14.58
C PHE A 183 -10.97 -0.18 -15.06
N ARG A 184 -12.06 0.58 -15.10
CA ARG A 184 -12.05 2.03 -15.02
C ARG A 184 -12.04 2.36 -13.52
N HIS A 185 -10.99 3.02 -13.05
CA HIS A 185 -10.86 3.70 -11.75
C HIS A 185 -11.73 3.12 -10.60
N LEU A 186 -11.28 2.05 -9.95
CA LEU A 186 -11.90 1.56 -8.73
C LEU A 186 -11.22 2.24 -7.53
N GLU A 187 -11.92 3.16 -6.87
CA GLU A 187 -11.53 3.70 -5.58
C GLU A 187 -12.13 2.80 -4.49
N VAL A 188 -11.27 2.06 -3.78
CA VAL A 188 -11.71 1.21 -2.67
C VAL A 188 -11.29 1.85 -1.36
N SER A 189 -12.23 2.26 -0.54
CA SER A 189 -12.00 2.79 0.79
C SER A 189 -12.37 1.77 1.87
N PHE A 190 -11.50 1.45 2.83
CA PHE A 190 -11.69 0.45 3.88
C PHE A 190 -12.12 1.05 5.22
N HIS A 191 -12.95 0.28 5.97
CA HIS A 191 -13.26 0.59 7.36
C HIS A 191 -12.52 -0.35 8.31
N VAL A 192 -11.70 0.20 9.18
CA VAL A 192 -11.15 -0.51 10.35
C VAL A 192 -11.50 0.35 11.56
N GLY A 193 -12.39 -0.12 12.40
CA GLY A 193 -12.95 0.66 13.49
C GLY A 193 -13.73 1.86 12.98
N ASP A 194 -13.28 3.10 13.28
CA ASP A 194 -13.88 4.35 12.79
C ASP A 194 -13.55 4.70 11.33
N PHE A 195 -12.87 3.83 10.57
CA PHE A 195 -12.58 4.01 9.16
C PHE A 195 -13.72 3.50 8.29
N LYS A 196 -14.14 4.29 7.34
CA LYS A 196 -15.16 3.93 6.36
C LYS A 196 -14.56 3.57 5.01
N LEU A 197 -14.89 2.37 4.48
CA LEU A 197 -14.57 1.98 3.12
C LEU A 197 -15.63 2.54 2.17
N SER A 198 -15.30 3.29 1.16
CA SER A 198 -16.18 3.61 0.05
C SER A 198 -15.50 3.26 -1.26
N VAL A 199 -16.25 2.63 -2.17
CA VAL A 199 -15.84 2.36 -3.54
C VAL A 199 -16.61 3.33 -4.42
N ARG A 200 -15.92 4.07 -5.29
CA ARG A 200 -16.57 4.90 -6.32
C ARG A 200 -16.04 4.45 -7.69
N ASP A 201 -16.97 4.21 -8.59
CA ASP A 201 -16.71 3.98 -10.01
C ASP A 201 -16.27 5.26 -10.72
#